data_ee080f453b88cfa38b0801702f35565f
#
_entry.id   ee080f453b88cfa38b0801702f35565f
#
_cell.length_a   1.000
_cell.length_b   1.000
_cell.length_c   1.000
_cell.angle_alpha   90.00
_cell.angle_beta   90.00
_cell.angle_gamma   90.00
#
_symmetry.space_group_name_H-M   'P 1'
#
loop_
_entity.id
_entity.type
_entity.pdbx_description
1 polymer ?
#
loop_
_entity_poly.entity_id
_entity_poly.type
_entity_poly.pdbx_seq_one_letter_code
_entity_poly.pdbx_strand_id
1 'polypeptide(L)'
;MSKYFAESELIINEDGSCFHLHLRPEQVADKVILVGDPGRVALVASHFDDKECEVSSREFHAITGTYKGKRITVQSTGIGCDNIDIVVNELDALKNIDFKTRTEKPEHTTLTLVRIGTCGGLQLNCPAGTFVASQKSIGFDGLINFYARRNEICDLETEAEFKRQVKWNDQIGNPYCVDNNPELLNQIAGDDMVRGITIACGGFYGPQGRELRAPLADPELNQKIEAFEYNGLRVNNFEMESSALAGLSLLLGHKALTCCMVIANRRALSANTGYKSTIDNLIKVVLDRI
;
A
#
# COMPACT_ATOMS: atom_id res chain seq x y z
N MET A 1 22.29 -22.80 7.44
CA MET A 1 21.50 -23.49 6.38
C MET A 1 20.40 -22.54 5.99
N SER A 2 20.18 -22.30 4.70
CA SER A 2 19.05 -21.50 4.21
C SER A 2 17.73 -22.20 4.57
N LYS A 3 16.71 -21.41 4.91
CA LYS A 3 15.37 -21.91 5.26
C LYS A 3 14.75 -22.62 4.05
N TYR A 4 14.21 -23.81 4.26
CA TYR A 4 13.41 -24.54 3.27
C TYR A 4 11.93 -24.21 3.47
N PHE A 5 11.21 -23.97 2.37
CA PHE A 5 9.78 -23.69 2.37
C PHE A 5 9.01 -24.92 1.84
N ALA A 6 8.21 -25.55 2.70
CA ALA A 6 7.36 -26.67 2.32
C ALA A 6 6.32 -26.28 1.26
N GLU A 7 5.75 -27.28 0.58
CA GLU A 7 4.74 -27.03 -0.46
C GLU A 7 3.47 -26.37 0.07
N SER A 8 3.12 -26.62 1.33
CA SER A 8 2.00 -25.97 2.01
C SER A 8 2.26 -24.49 2.38
N GLU A 9 3.54 -24.09 2.51
CA GLU A 9 3.94 -22.73 2.87
C GLU A 9 4.11 -21.84 1.63
N LEU A 10 4.73 -22.38 0.58
CA LEU A 10 4.89 -21.71 -0.71
C LEU A 10 4.31 -22.59 -1.81
N ILE A 11 3.11 -22.28 -2.27
CA ILE A 11 2.48 -23.00 -3.35
C ILE A 11 3.04 -22.47 -4.68
N ILE A 12 3.57 -23.38 -5.49
CA ILE A 12 4.07 -23.09 -6.84
C ILE A 12 3.23 -23.91 -7.82
N ASN A 13 2.70 -23.26 -8.84
CA ASN A 13 1.91 -23.90 -9.89
C ASN A 13 2.79 -24.78 -10.78
N GLU A 14 2.18 -25.70 -11.54
CA GLU A 14 2.89 -26.63 -12.44
C GLU A 14 3.73 -25.92 -13.50
N ASP A 15 3.32 -24.71 -13.91
CA ASP A 15 4.04 -23.86 -14.86
C ASP A 15 5.20 -23.07 -14.25
N GLY A 16 5.47 -23.23 -12.94
CA GLY A 16 6.51 -22.55 -12.19
C GLY A 16 6.13 -21.14 -11.71
N SER A 17 4.88 -20.74 -11.85
CA SER A 17 4.40 -19.45 -11.33
C SER A 17 4.02 -19.55 -9.85
N CYS A 18 3.97 -18.39 -9.13
CA CYS A 18 3.41 -18.33 -7.79
C CYS A 18 1.87 -18.48 -7.83
N PHE A 19 1.28 -18.86 -6.70
CA PHE A 19 -0.07 -19.40 -6.67
C PHE A 19 -1.17 -18.38 -7.04
N HIS A 20 -1.13 -17.18 -6.46
CA HIS A 20 -2.20 -16.20 -6.67
C HIS A 20 -1.89 -15.26 -7.84
N LEU A 21 -0.69 -14.68 -7.89
CA LEU A 21 -0.33 -13.71 -8.92
C LEU A 21 -0.09 -14.38 -10.28
N HIS A 22 0.17 -15.68 -10.34
CA HIS A 22 0.54 -16.45 -11.54
C HIS A 22 1.76 -15.86 -12.28
N LEU A 23 2.61 -15.11 -11.57
CA LEU A 23 3.86 -14.58 -12.09
C LEU A 23 5.01 -15.57 -11.87
N ARG A 24 5.96 -15.59 -12.81
CA ARG A 24 7.24 -16.28 -12.67
C ARG A 24 8.36 -15.28 -12.31
N PRO A 25 9.46 -15.75 -11.69
CA PRO A 25 10.54 -14.86 -11.22
C PRO A 25 11.09 -13.89 -12.26
N GLU A 26 11.23 -14.33 -13.52
CA GLU A 26 11.74 -13.52 -14.62
C GLU A 26 10.77 -12.44 -15.11
N GLN A 27 9.48 -12.59 -14.82
CA GLN A 27 8.42 -11.69 -15.26
C GLN A 27 8.29 -10.43 -14.38
N VAL A 28 8.94 -10.39 -13.22
CA VAL A 28 8.80 -9.29 -12.26
C VAL A 28 10.05 -8.40 -12.28
N ALA A 29 9.86 -7.08 -12.40
CA ALA A 29 10.91 -6.08 -12.24
C ALA A 29 11.20 -5.82 -10.75
N ASP A 30 12.34 -5.19 -10.43
CA ASP A 30 12.68 -4.79 -9.06
C ASP A 30 11.91 -3.53 -8.63
N LYS A 31 11.39 -2.77 -9.60
CA LYS A 31 10.48 -1.63 -9.38
C LYS A 31 9.08 -2.06 -9.72
N VAL A 32 8.17 -1.98 -8.74
CA VAL A 32 6.78 -2.40 -8.89
C VAL A 32 5.84 -1.27 -8.52
N ILE A 33 4.98 -0.89 -9.46
CA ILE A 33 3.84 -0.01 -9.21
C ILE A 33 2.65 -0.86 -8.79
N LEU A 34 2.09 -0.58 -7.62
CA LEU A 34 0.91 -1.27 -7.10
C LEU A 34 -0.33 -0.39 -7.28
N VAL A 35 -1.41 -0.97 -7.76
CA VAL A 35 -2.70 -0.31 -7.92
C VAL A 35 -3.83 -1.18 -7.38
N GLY A 36 -4.86 -0.61 -6.76
CA GLY A 36 -5.98 -1.40 -6.23
C GLY A 36 -6.88 -1.96 -7.34
N ASP A 37 -7.19 -1.14 -8.33
CA ASP A 37 -8.12 -1.47 -9.44
C ASP A 37 -7.36 -2.16 -10.59
N PRO A 38 -7.73 -3.41 -10.97
CA PRO A 38 -7.13 -4.09 -12.14
C PRO A 38 -7.23 -3.26 -13.43
N GLY A 39 -8.28 -2.48 -13.61
CA GLY A 39 -8.43 -1.59 -14.76
C GLY A 39 -7.38 -0.48 -14.83
N ARG A 40 -6.76 -0.12 -13.71
CA ARG A 40 -5.68 0.88 -13.65
C ARG A 40 -4.34 0.33 -14.15
N VAL A 41 -4.15 -0.97 -14.17
CA VAL A 41 -2.93 -1.61 -14.69
C VAL A 41 -2.70 -1.20 -16.15
N ALA A 42 -3.72 -1.32 -17.00
CA ALA A 42 -3.64 -0.92 -18.39
C ALA A 42 -3.37 0.60 -18.56
N LEU A 43 -3.92 1.44 -17.66
CA LEU A 43 -3.67 2.88 -17.68
C LEU A 43 -2.20 3.20 -17.36
N VAL A 44 -1.61 2.58 -16.33
CA VAL A 44 -0.18 2.75 -16.02
C VAL A 44 0.69 2.24 -17.16
N ALA A 45 0.40 1.03 -17.67
CA ALA A 45 1.16 0.41 -18.74
C ALA A 45 0.98 1.12 -20.11
N SER A 46 0.00 1.99 -20.26
CA SER A 46 -0.13 2.83 -21.47
C SER A 46 0.97 3.87 -21.60
N HIS A 47 1.70 4.16 -20.52
CA HIS A 47 2.87 5.04 -20.52
C HIS A 47 4.20 4.31 -20.80
N PHE A 48 4.20 2.96 -20.83
CA PHE A 48 5.41 2.19 -21.09
C PHE A 48 5.85 2.34 -22.55
N ASP A 49 7.15 2.38 -22.74
CA ASP A 49 7.75 2.42 -24.09
C ASP A 49 7.55 1.10 -24.82
N ASP A 50 7.59 -0.02 -24.08
CA ASP A 50 7.30 -1.37 -24.53
C ASP A 50 6.65 -2.20 -23.43
N LYS A 51 6.09 -3.36 -23.78
CA LYS A 51 5.51 -4.33 -22.86
C LYS A 51 6.15 -5.69 -23.10
N GLU A 52 6.75 -6.27 -22.05
CA GLU A 52 7.41 -7.58 -22.10
C GLU A 52 6.43 -8.73 -21.91
N CYS A 53 5.56 -8.61 -20.91
CA CYS A 53 4.58 -9.64 -20.59
C CYS A 53 3.35 -9.06 -19.88
N GLU A 54 2.26 -9.80 -19.97
CA GLU A 54 1.00 -9.52 -19.30
C GLU A 54 0.44 -10.81 -18.71
N VAL A 55 0.05 -10.80 -17.43
CA VAL A 55 -0.51 -11.94 -16.70
C VAL A 55 -1.75 -11.48 -15.94
N SER A 56 -2.80 -12.29 -15.95
CA SER A 56 -4.02 -12.01 -15.20
C SER A 56 -4.52 -13.27 -14.51
N SER A 57 -4.79 -13.19 -13.21
CA SER A 57 -5.32 -14.25 -12.38
C SER A 57 -6.17 -13.64 -11.26
N ARG A 58 -7.43 -14.04 -11.16
CA ARG A 58 -8.38 -13.49 -10.19
C ARG A 58 -8.48 -11.96 -10.33
N GLU A 59 -8.34 -11.20 -9.22
CA GLU A 59 -8.22 -9.74 -9.19
C GLU A 59 -6.79 -9.22 -9.46
N PHE A 60 -5.84 -10.13 -9.62
CA PHE A 60 -4.44 -9.81 -9.85
C PHE A 60 -4.14 -9.71 -11.34
N HIS A 61 -3.75 -8.55 -11.79
CA HIS A 61 -3.37 -8.27 -13.16
C HIS A 61 -2.02 -7.57 -13.16
N ALA A 62 -1.07 -8.08 -13.92
CA ALA A 62 0.28 -7.54 -14.01
C ALA A 62 0.67 -7.28 -15.47
N ILE A 63 1.36 -6.18 -15.70
CA ILE A 63 2.07 -5.89 -16.94
C ILE A 63 3.48 -5.45 -16.58
N THR A 64 4.48 -6.10 -17.17
CA THR A 64 5.89 -5.69 -17.07
C THR A 64 6.33 -5.10 -18.39
N GLY A 65 7.12 -4.03 -18.33
CA GLY A 65 7.62 -3.33 -19.50
C GLY A 65 8.68 -2.30 -19.11
N THR A 66 8.97 -1.40 -20.03
CA THR A 66 10.01 -0.37 -19.88
C THR A 66 9.40 1.01 -19.94
N TYR A 67 9.78 1.88 -19.03
CA TYR A 67 9.45 3.30 -19.02
C TYR A 67 10.73 4.14 -18.92
N LYS A 68 11.06 4.92 -19.95
CA LYS A 68 12.27 5.75 -20.02
C LYS A 68 13.54 4.96 -19.62
N GLY A 69 13.68 3.76 -20.15
CA GLY A 69 14.81 2.86 -19.89
C GLY A 69 14.79 2.15 -18.53
N LYS A 70 13.76 2.33 -17.71
CA LYS A 70 13.57 1.62 -16.43
C LYS A 70 12.61 0.46 -16.63
N ARG A 71 13.01 -0.76 -16.24
CA ARG A 71 12.10 -1.93 -16.22
C ARG A 71 11.17 -1.81 -15.02
N ILE A 72 9.86 -1.84 -15.26
CA ILE A 72 8.82 -1.66 -14.25
C ILE A 72 7.74 -2.72 -14.43
N THR A 73 7.28 -3.29 -13.32
CA THR A 73 6.04 -4.09 -13.27
C THR A 73 4.94 -3.22 -12.68
N VAL A 74 3.79 -3.16 -13.32
CA VAL A 74 2.56 -2.69 -12.67
C VAL A 74 1.69 -3.88 -12.29
N GLN A 75 1.24 -3.93 -11.04
CA GLN A 75 0.50 -5.05 -10.45
C GLN A 75 -0.75 -4.53 -9.74
N SER A 76 -1.93 -5.07 -10.06
CA SER A 76 -3.11 -4.83 -9.25
C SER A 76 -3.09 -5.67 -7.97
N THR A 77 -3.59 -5.09 -6.90
CA THR A 77 -3.67 -5.75 -5.59
C THR A 77 -5.09 -6.16 -5.22
N GLY A 78 -6.12 -5.65 -5.91
CA GLY A 78 -7.45 -5.64 -5.33
C GLY A 78 -7.54 -4.64 -4.17
N ILE A 79 -8.49 -4.83 -3.26
CA ILE A 79 -8.79 -3.93 -2.14
C ILE A 79 -8.45 -4.63 -0.83
N GLY A 80 -7.75 -3.91 0.06
CA GLY A 80 -7.56 -4.30 1.44
C GLY A 80 -6.20 -4.89 1.78
N CYS A 81 -5.89 -4.88 3.07
CA CYS A 81 -4.60 -5.30 3.61
C CYS A 81 -4.36 -6.82 3.50
N ASP A 82 -5.43 -7.62 3.51
CA ASP A 82 -5.39 -9.06 3.28
C ASP A 82 -4.85 -9.40 1.88
N ASN A 83 -5.29 -8.69 0.86
CA ASN A 83 -4.72 -8.83 -0.49
C ASN A 83 -3.27 -8.34 -0.57
N ILE A 84 -2.92 -7.29 0.16
CA ILE A 84 -1.52 -6.81 0.24
C ILE A 84 -0.61 -7.88 0.86
N ASP A 85 -1.09 -8.64 1.84
CA ASP A 85 -0.35 -9.75 2.40
C ASP A 85 0.03 -10.78 1.33
N ILE A 86 -0.90 -11.18 0.49
CA ILE A 86 -0.66 -12.09 -0.64
C ILE A 86 0.35 -11.47 -1.61
N VAL A 87 0.10 -10.26 -2.07
CA VAL A 87 0.88 -9.62 -3.12
C VAL A 87 2.34 -9.41 -2.70
N VAL A 88 2.57 -8.88 -1.51
CA VAL A 88 3.94 -8.57 -1.06
C VAL A 88 4.73 -9.84 -0.77
N ASN A 89 4.12 -10.85 -0.12
CA ASN A 89 4.79 -12.12 0.13
C ASN A 89 5.10 -12.89 -1.16
N GLU A 90 4.19 -12.89 -2.14
CA GLU A 90 4.47 -13.57 -3.42
C GLU A 90 5.48 -12.81 -4.28
N LEU A 91 5.47 -11.47 -4.29
CA LEU A 91 6.51 -10.68 -4.96
C LEU A 91 7.90 -10.88 -4.32
N ASP A 92 7.97 -10.93 -2.98
CA ASP A 92 9.21 -11.27 -2.28
C ASP A 92 9.68 -12.67 -2.64
N ALA A 93 8.79 -13.66 -2.59
CA ALA A 93 9.12 -15.05 -2.93
C ALA A 93 9.67 -15.19 -4.35
N LEU A 94 9.07 -14.51 -5.34
CA LEU A 94 9.56 -14.50 -6.73
C LEU A 94 10.99 -13.97 -6.85
N LYS A 95 11.39 -13.03 -6.01
CA LYS A 95 12.72 -12.41 -6.07
C LYS A 95 13.73 -13.09 -5.15
N ASN A 96 13.32 -13.56 -3.97
CA ASN A 96 14.22 -13.95 -2.89
C ASN A 96 14.19 -15.45 -2.55
N ILE A 97 13.30 -16.23 -3.16
CA ILE A 97 13.26 -17.69 -3.02
C ILE A 97 13.60 -18.36 -4.36
N ASP A 98 14.47 -19.35 -4.34
CA ASP A 98 14.67 -20.24 -5.48
C ASP A 98 13.54 -21.27 -5.51
N PHE A 99 12.67 -21.18 -6.53
CA PHE A 99 11.49 -22.03 -6.66
C PHE A 99 11.83 -23.50 -6.97
N LYS A 100 13.05 -23.79 -7.48
CA LYS A 100 13.49 -25.17 -7.74
C LYS A 100 13.95 -25.88 -6.47
N THR A 101 14.72 -25.18 -5.66
CA THR A 101 15.25 -25.73 -4.39
C THR A 101 14.33 -25.44 -3.21
N ARG A 102 13.39 -24.53 -3.35
CA ARG A 102 12.45 -24.04 -2.33
C ARG A 102 13.21 -23.49 -1.10
N THR A 103 14.29 -22.76 -1.34
CA THR A 103 15.14 -22.17 -0.30
C THR A 103 15.39 -20.69 -0.57
N GLU A 104 15.68 -19.93 0.48
CA GLU A 104 16.11 -18.54 0.33
C GLU A 104 17.36 -18.46 -0.55
N LYS A 105 17.36 -17.51 -1.48
CA LYS A 105 18.53 -17.17 -2.28
C LYS A 105 19.63 -16.57 -1.40
N PRO A 106 20.92 -16.80 -1.72
CA PRO A 106 22.02 -16.26 -0.91
C PRO A 106 22.10 -14.73 -0.97
N GLU A 107 21.65 -14.12 -2.06
CA GLU A 107 21.63 -12.68 -2.26
C GLU A 107 20.18 -12.19 -2.21
N HIS A 108 19.93 -11.19 -1.35
CA HIS A 108 18.62 -10.54 -1.22
C HIS A 108 18.44 -9.47 -2.30
N THR A 109 17.34 -9.55 -3.01
CA THR A 109 16.90 -8.51 -3.95
C THR A 109 15.90 -7.59 -3.25
N THR A 110 16.24 -6.33 -3.07
CA THR A 110 15.33 -5.33 -2.52
C THR A 110 14.37 -4.82 -3.60
N LEU A 111 13.08 -5.01 -3.39
CA LEU A 111 12.04 -4.43 -4.23
C LEU A 111 11.80 -2.96 -3.87
N THR A 112 11.46 -2.16 -4.87
CA THR A 112 10.92 -0.80 -4.73
C THR A 112 9.43 -0.85 -5.07
N LEU A 113 8.57 -0.75 -4.05
CA LEU A 113 7.12 -0.89 -4.16
C LEU A 113 6.46 0.48 -3.99
N VAL A 114 5.85 1.02 -5.05
CA VAL A 114 5.13 2.30 -4.98
C VAL A 114 3.67 2.10 -5.32
N ARG A 115 2.81 2.33 -4.33
CA ARG A 115 1.36 2.23 -4.53
C ARG A 115 0.79 3.56 -5.01
N ILE A 116 0.00 3.50 -6.09
CA ILE A 116 -0.80 4.61 -6.62
C ILE A 116 -2.26 4.32 -6.34
N GLY A 117 -2.83 5.04 -5.39
CA GLY A 117 -4.19 4.82 -4.91
C GLY A 117 -5.10 6.05 -4.97
N THR A 118 -6.30 5.87 -4.46
CA THR A 118 -7.26 6.93 -4.17
C THR A 118 -7.58 6.92 -2.68
N CYS A 119 -7.94 8.08 -2.12
CA CYS A 119 -8.19 8.19 -0.69
C CYS A 119 -9.29 9.21 -0.37
N GLY A 120 -9.75 9.18 0.87
CA GLY A 120 -10.61 10.20 1.46
C GLY A 120 -9.79 11.18 2.29
N GLY A 121 -9.82 12.47 1.97
CA GLY A 121 -9.15 13.53 2.73
C GLY A 121 -9.86 13.84 4.06
N LEU A 122 -9.08 14.14 5.09
CA LEU A 122 -9.55 14.50 6.42
C LEU A 122 -9.22 15.94 6.81
N GLN A 123 -8.22 16.56 6.20
CA GLN A 123 -7.79 17.93 6.51
C GLN A 123 -8.23 18.91 5.44
N LEU A 124 -8.41 20.20 5.79
CA LEU A 124 -8.80 21.25 4.84
C LEU A 124 -7.77 21.49 3.74
N ASN A 125 -6.49 21.25 4.02
CA ASN A 125 -5.41 21.34 3.03
C ASN A 125 -5.32 20.14 2.10
N CYS A 126 -6.24 19.18 2.20
CA CYS A 126 -6.35 18.00 1.33
C CYS A 126 -7.70 17.97 0.60
N PRO A 127 -8.07 19.00 -0.19
CA PRO A 127 -9.29 18.96 -1.00
C PRO A 127 -9.23 17.87 -2.06
N ALA A 128 -10.38 17.55 -2.68
CA ALA A 128 -10.44 16.60 -3.79
C ALA A 128 -9.49 17.04 -4.93
N GLY A 129 -8.69 16.12 -5.44
CA GLY A 129 -7.63 16.37 -6.44
C GLY A 129 -6.23 16.52 -5.84
N THR A 130 -6.10 16.69 -4.53
CA THR A 130 -4.78 16.75 -3.86
C THR A 130 -4.07 15.40 -3.95
N PHE A 131 -2.76 15.42 -4.20
CA PHE A 131 -1.89 14.26 -4.06
C PHE A 131 -1.33 14.21 -2.64
N VAL A 132 -1.41 13.04 -2.03
CA VAL A 132 -0.93 12.76 -0.67
C VAL A 132 0.10 11.65 -0.73
N ALA A 133 1.25 11.84 -0.09
CA ALA A 133 2.26 10.81 0.12
C ALA A 133 2.28 10.43 1.61
N SER A 134 2.18 9.13 1.90
CA SER A 134 2.18 8.61 3.26
C SER A 134 3.59 8.67 3.84
N GLN A 135 3.83 9.55 4.81
CA GLN A 135 5.07 9.55 5.59
C GLN A 135 5.03 8.43 6.62
N LYS A 136 3.90 8.31 7.34
CA LYS A 136 3.57 7.19 8.23
C LYS A 136 2.21 6.61 7.84
N SER A 137 2.04 5.33 8.14
CA SER A 137 0.76 4.66 7.96
C SER A 137 0.30 4.05 9.28
N ILE A 138 -0.95 4.31 9.67
CA ILE A 138 -1.59 3.67 10.83
C ILE A 138 -2.57 2.62 10.33
N GLY A 139 -2.37 1.37 10.69
CA GLY A 139 -3.22 0.26 10.29
C GLY A 139 -4.29 -0.04 11.33
N PHE A 140 -5.56 -0.04 10.91
CA PHE A 140 -6.69 -0.53 11.68
C PHE A 140 -7.01 -1.99 11.35
N ASP A 141 -6.31 -2.54 10.36
CA ASP A 141 -6.47 -3.92 9.88
C ASP A 141 -5.89 -4.98 10.83
N GLY A 142 -4.86 -4.61 11.59
CA GLY A 142 -4.20 -5.49 12.54
C GLY A 142 -3.26 -6.52 11.92
N LEU A 143 -3.02 -6.51 10.60
CA LEU A 143 -2.26 -7.54 9.88
C LEU A 143 -0.84 -7.73 10.44
N ILE A 144 -0.11 -6.66 10.65
CA ILE A 144 1.29 -6.73 11.11
C ILE A 144 1.41 -7.34 12.52
N ASN A 145 0.35 -7.32 13.31
CA ASN A 145 0.35 -7.95 14.64
C ASN A 145 0.48 -9.49 14.59
N PHE A 146 0.25 -10.13 13.44
CA PHE A 146 0.47 -11.56 13.22
C PHE A 146 1.91 -11.92 12.90
N TYR A 147 2.79 -10.94 12.62
CA TYR A 147 4.18 -11.16 12.27
C TYR A 147 5.13 -10.97 13.45
N ALA A 148 6.09 -11.88 13.59
CA ALA A 148 7.21 -11.70 14.51
C ALA A 148 8.01 -10.44 14.13
N ARG A 149 8.71 -9.84 15.09
CA ARG A 149 9.50 -8.62 14.92
C ARG A 149 8.68 -7.34 14.64
N ARG A 150 7.35 -7.43 14.81
CA ARG A 150 6.43 -6.30 14.67
C ARG A 150 6.93 -5.04 15.40
N ASN A 151 7.39 -5.20 16.65
CA ASN A 151 7.87 -4.08 17.48
C ASN A 151 9.22 -3.49 17.04
N GLU A 152 9.96 -4.17 16.14
CA GLU A 152 11.21 -3.63 15.58
C GLU A 152 10.93 -2.63 14.43
N ILE A 153 9.77 -2.74 13.78
CA ILE A 153 9.40 -1.93 12.63
C ILE A 153 8.32 -0.90 12.91
N CYS A 154 7.61 -1.03 14.04
CA CYS A 154 6.50 -0.14 14.40
C CYS A 154 6.98 1.03 15.27
N ASP A 155 6.40 2.19 15.04
CA ASP A 155 6.53 3.38 15.89
C ASP A 155 5.58 3.27 17.08
N LEU A 156 6.09 2.64 18.16
CA LEU A 156 5.31 2.36 19.37
C LEU A 156 4.87 3.63 20.10
N GLU A 157 5.64 4.73 19.99
CA GLU A 157 5.31 6.00 20.62
C GLU A 157 4.11 6.65 19.92
N THR A 158 4.14 6.71 18.58
CA THR A 158 3.00 7.21 17.80
C THR A 158 1.75 6.34 18.00
N GLU A 159 1.88 5.02 18.12
CA GLU A 159 0.74 4.13 18.44
C GLU A 159 0.11 4.44 19.79
N ALA A 160 0.95 4.57 20.83
CA ALA A 160 0.48 4.87 22.18
C ALA A 160 -0.23 6.23 22.24
N GLU A 161 0.37 7.24 21.60
CA GLU A 161 -0.17 8.57 21.56
C GLU A 161 -1.46 8.66 20.75
N PHE A 162 -1.52 7.95 19.61
CA PHE A 162 -2.74 7.84 18.82
C PHE A 162 -3.88 7.24 19.64
N LYS A 163 -3.66 6.10 20.27
CA LYS A 163 -4.69 5.44 21.12
C LYS A 163 -5.17 6.37 22.25
N ARG A 164 -4.24 7.09 22.87
CA ARG A 164 -4.55 8.02 23.95
C ARG A 164 -5.41 9.21 23.48
N GLN A 165 -5.03 9.86 22.39
CA GLN A 165 -5.73 11.07 21.90
C GLN A 165 -7.10 10.74 21.34
N VAL A 166 -7.22 9.66 20.54
CA VAL A 166 -8.49 9.26 19.94
C VAL A 166 -9.41 8.51 20.91
N LYS A 167 -8.92 8.20 22.12
CA LYS A 167 -9.63 7.35 23.12
C LYS A 167 -10.04 6.03 22.48
N TRP A 168 -9.03 5.31 21.96
CA TRP A 168 -9.23 4.08 21.20
C TRP A 168 -10.09 3.06 21.93
N ASN A 169 -11.07 2.48 21.25
CA ASN A 169 -11.92 1.45 21.80
C ASN A 169 -11.20 0.09 21.75
N ASP A 170 -10.97 -0.52 22.91
CA ASP A 170 -10.25 -1.79 23.04
C ASP A 170 -10.96 -3.00 22.39
N GLN A 171 -12.23 -2.87 22.01
CA GLN A 171 -12.94 -3.89 21.22
C GLN A 171 -12.53 -3.88 19.73
N ILE A 172 -11.95 -2.77 19.26
CA ILE A 172 -11.34 -2.70 17.95
C ILE A 172 -9.91 -3.22 18.09
N GLY A 173 -9.43 -4.03 17.14
CA GLY A 173 -8.06 -4.54 17.19
C GLY A 173 -7.02 -3.44 17.40
N ASN A 174 -5.86 -3.78 17.98
CA ASN A 174 -4.80 -2.79 18.23
C ASN A 174 -4.30 -2.18 16.92
N PRO A 175 -4.35 -0.86 16.77
CA PRO A 175 -3.73 -0.19 15.63
C PRO A 175 -2.21 -0.34 15.70
N TYR A 176 -1.55 -0.33 14.56
CA TYR A 176 -0.10 -0.27 14.46
C TYR A 176 0.32 0.90 13.59
N CYS A 177 1.49 1.48 13.86
CA CYS A 177 2.05 2.60 13.10
C CYS A 177 3.40 2.23 12.51
N VAL A 178 3.57 2.45 11.21
CA VAL A 178 4.82 2.15 10.48
C VAL A 178 5.24 3.33 9.63
N ASP A 179 6.55 3.49 9.45
CA ASP A 179 7.11 4.47 8.53
C ASP A 179 7.07 3.94 7.10
N ASN A 180 6.73 4.80 6.15
CA ASN A 180 7.06 4.56 4.74
C ASN A 180 8.54 4.87 4.51
N ASN A 181 9.12 4.32 3.42
CA ASN A 181 10.55 4.49 3.17
C ASN A 181 10.90 5.97 2.93
N PRO A 182 11.80 6.57 3.76
CA PRO A 182 12.10 8.00 3.70
C PRO A 182 12.85 8.42 2.43
N GLU A 183 13.64 7.52 1.84
CA GLU A 183 14.34 7.81 0.58
C GLU A 183 13.33 7.93 -0.56
N LEU A 184 12.39 6.97 -0.67
CA LEU A 184 11.31 7.03 -1.66
C LEU A 184 10.40 8.23 -1.44
N LEU A 185 10.07 8.53 -0.17
CA LEU A 185 9.26 9.71 0.16
C LEU A 185 9.93 10.99 -0.34
N ASN A 186 11.23 11.16 -0.10
CA ASN A 186 11.96 12.34 -0.55
C ASN A 186 12.17 12.37 -2.07
N GLN A 187 12.31 11.22 -2.71
CA GLN A 187 12.48 11.11 -4.16
C GLN A 187 11.18 11.41 -4.91
N ILE A 188 10.04 10.92 -4.41
CA ILE A 188 8.76 10.93 -5.14
C ILE A 188 7.89 12.11 -4.73
N ALA A 189 7.77 12.40 -3.43
CA ALA A 189 6.92 13.47 -2.94
C ALA A 189 7.65 14.81 -2.95
N GLY A 190 7.39 15.61 -3.99
CA GLY A 190 7.81 17.01 -4.08
C GLY A 190 6.80 17.95 -3.42
N ASP A 191 6.90 19.26 -3.72
CA ASP A 191 5.97 20.31 -3.24
C ASP A 191 4.55 20.13 -3.78
N ASP A 192 4.37 19.28 -4.76
CA ASP A 192 3.10 18.91 -5.38
C ASP A 192 2.32 17.81 -4.61
N MET A 193 2.88 17.30 -3.51
CA MET A 193 2.25 16.30 -2.66
C MET A 193 2.22 16.72 -1.19
N VAL A 194 1.08 16.54 -0.53
CA VAL A 194 0.95 16.71 0.91
C VAL A 194 1.47 15.48 1.63
N ARG A 195 2.45 15.65 2.52
CA ARG A 195 3.01 14.57 3.35
C ARG A 195 2.31 14.53 4.70
N GLY A 196 2.14 13.33 5.26
CA GLY A 196 1.59 13.15 6.60
C GLY A 196 1.22 11.71 6.91
N ILE A 197 0.31 11.52 7.85
CA ILE A 197 -0.15 10.22 8.27
C ILE A 197 -1.34 9.78 7.41
N THR A 198 -1.29 8.55 6.91
CA THR A 198 -2.41 7.87 6.24
C THR A 198 -2.94 6.79 7.16
N ILE A 199 -4.26 6.65 7.29
CA ILE A 199 -4.88 5.52 7.97
C ILE A 199 -5.35 4.50 6.93
N ALA A 200 -4.90 3.25 7.10
CA ALA A 200 -5.39 2.10 6.35
C ALA A 200 -6.47 1.38 7.16
N CYS A 201 -7.68 1.30 6.61
CA CYS A 201 -8.82 0.69 7.28
C CYS A 201 -9.16 -0.66 6.69
N GLY A 202 -9.48 -1.64 7.52
CA GLY A 202 -10.00 -2.95 7.10
C GLY A 202 -11.41 -2.93 6.52
N GLY A 203 -11.97 -1.76 6.20
CA GLY A 203 -13.29 -1.60 5.59
C GLY A 203 -13.56 -0.17 5.15
N PHE A 204 -14.45 -0.01 4.18
CA PHE A 204 -14.76 1.29 3.57
C PHE A 204 -15.84 2.08 4.34
N TYR A 205 -16.80 1.39 4.96
CA TYR A 205 -17.93 2.03 5.64
C TYR A 205 -17.65 2.28 7.12
N GLY A 206 -18.02 1.38 8.00
CA GLY A 206 -17.88 1.53 9.45
C GLY A 206 -16.46 1.89 9.89
N PRO A 207 -15.40 1.17 9.48
CA PRO A 207 -14.02 1.49 9.86
C PRO A 207 -13.52 2.86 9.43
N GLN A 208 -14.14 3.45 8.40
CA GLN A 208 -13.89 4.82 7.98
C GLN A 208 -14.97 5.81 8.45
N GLY A 209 -15.83 5.42 9.39
CA GLY A 209 -16.89 6.27 9.94
C GLY A 209 -17.98 6.67 8.94
N ARG A 210 -18.30 5.78 7.98
CA ARG A 210 -19.48 5.93 7.12
C ARG A 210 -20.61 5.10 7.69
N GLU A 211 -21.63 5.77 8.21
CA GLU A 211 -22.84 5.13 8.68
C GLU A 211 -23.83 4.96 7.54
N LEU A 212 -24.33 3.75 7.34
CA LEU A 212 -25.50 3.47 6.52
C LEU A 212 -26.63 2.94 7.43
N ARG A 213 -27.06 1.68 7.24
CA ARG A 213 -28.11 1.09 8.08
C ARG A 213 -27.57 0.53 9.41
N ALA A 214 -26.30 0.14 9.46
CA ALA A 214 -25.65 -0.31 10.68
C ALA A 214 -25.05 0.92 11.41
N PRO A 215 -25.44 1.17 12.67
CA PRO A 215 -24.89 2.30 13.42
C PRO A 215 -23.43 2.09 13.76
N LEU A 216 -22.69 3.21 13.87
CA LEU A 216 -21.29 3.20 14.27
C LEU A 216 -21.14 2.93 15.77
N ALA A 217 -20.11 2.17 16.16
CA ALA A 217 -19.75 1.95 17.55
C ALA A 217 -19.22 3.25 18.22
N ASP A 218 -18.49 4.08 17.46
CA ASP A 218 -18.03 5.40 17.88
C ASP A 218 -18.27 6.42 16.75
N PRO A 219 -19.40 7.15 16.79
CA PRO A 219 -19.71 8.17 15.79
C PRO A 219 -18.75 9.36 15.79
N GLU A 220 -18.00 9.57 16.88
CA GLU A 220 -17.06 10.69 17.03
C GLU A 220 -15.63 10.33 16.64
N LEU A 221 -15.34 9.06 16.30
CA LEU A 221 -13.98 8.59 16.01
C LEU A 221 -13.29 9.45 14.95
N ASN A 222 -13.99 9.78 13.86
CA ASN A 222 -13.40 10.60 12.79
C ASN A 222 -13.02 12.01 13.25
N GLN A 223 -13.80 12.62 14.15
CA GLN A 223 -13.48 13.96 14.71
C GLN A 223 -12.23 13.88 15.58
N LYS A 224 -12.09 12.81 16.38
CA LYS A 224 -10.89 12.56 17.20
C LYS A 224 -9.66 12.32 16.33
N ILE A 225 -9.79 11.53 15.25
CA ILE A 225 -8.71 11.28 14.28
C ILE A 225 -8.31 12.56 13.56
N GLU A 226 -9.26 13.39 13.14
CA GLU A 226 -8.99 14.68 12.50
C GLU A 226 -8.23 15.64 13.41
N ALA A 227 -8.51 15.60 14.71
CA ALA A 227 -7.84 16.41 15.72
C ALA A 227 -6.47 15.87 16.13
N PHE A 228 -6.15 14.61 15.79
CA PHE A 228 -4.87 14.01 16.17
C PHE A 228 -3.69 14.75 15.57
N GLU A 229 -2.72 15.04 16.44
CA GLU A 229 -1.43 15.62 16.07
C GLU A 229 -0.33 15.07 16.99
N TYR A 230 0.76 14.61 16.40
CA TYR A 230 1.93 14.17 17.14
C TYR A 230 3.20 14.41 16.32
N ASN A 231 4.23 14.98 16.96
CA ASN A 231 5.51 15.35 16.33
C ASN A 231 5.34 16.17 15.02
N GLY A 232 4.36 17.09 15.00
CA GLY A 232 4.07 17.92 13.83
C GLY A 232 3.36 17.21 12.68
N LEU A 233 2.99 15.94 12.86
CA LEU A 233 2.26 15.16 11.86
C LEU A 233 0.79 15.05 12.22
N ARG A 234 -0.07 15.14 11.21
CA ARG A 234 -1.52 14.95 11.29
C ARG A 234 -1.96 13.81 10.38
N VAL A 235 -3.12 13.25 10.68
CA VAL A 235 -3.79 12.31 9.77
C VAL A 235 -4.42 13.08 8.62
N ASN A 236 -3.92 12.86 7.41
CA ASN A 236 -4.36 13.57 6.21
C ASN A 236 -5.51 12.86 5.48
N ASN A 237 -5.51 11.53 5.49
CA ASN A 237 -6.41 10.75 4.66
C ASN A 237 -6.66 9.32 5.18
N PHE A 238 -7.74 8.73 4.68
CA PHE A 238 -8.06 7.31 4.77
C PHE A 238 -7.90 6.61 3.43
N GLU A 239 -7.33 5.40 3.47
CA GLU A 239 -7.35 4.41 2.40
C GLU A 239 -7.39 2.98 3.01
N MET A 240 -6.96 1.93 2.32
CA MET A 240 -7.19 0.56 2.80
C MET A 240 -5.97 -0.36 2.73
N GLU A 241 -4.75 0.10 2.37
CA GLU A 241 -3.61 -0.79 2.07
C GLU A 241 -2.24 -0.32 2.58
N SER A 242 -2.05 0.98 2.82
CA SER A 242 -0.73 1.59 3.04
C SER A 242 0.05 1.04 4.24
N SER A 243 -0.65 0.68 5.32
CA SER A 243 -0.02 0.17 6.53
C SER A 243 0.56 -1.23 6.33
N ALA A 244 -0.20 -2.13 5.71
CA ALA A 244 0.25 -3.48 5.39
C ALA A 244 1.41 -3.44 4.40
N LEU A 245 1.32 -2.61 3.35
CA LEU A 245 2.38 -2.46 2.36
C LEU A 245 3.69 -1.98 3.01
N ALA A 246 3.64 -0.93 3.81
CA ALA A 246 4.82 -0.40 4.49
C ALA A 246 5.38 -1.40 5.51
N GLY A 247 4.52 -1.99 6.35
CA GLY A 247 4.93 -2.93 7.39
C GLY A 247 5.56 -4.21 6.85
N LEU A 248 4.93 -4.86 5.88
CA LEU A 248 5.49 -6.06 5.25
C LEU A 248 6.78 -5.75 4.50
N SER A 249 6.85 -4.62 3.80
CA SER A 249 8.07 -4.21 3.12
C SER A 249 9.24 -4.02 4.09
N LEU A 250 9.02 -3.41 5.25
CA LEU A 250 10.04 -3.27 6.29
C LEU A 250 10.48 -4.63 6.83
N LEU A 251 9.55 -5.55 7.11
CA LEU A 251 9.85 -6.90 7.61
C LEU A 251 10.66 -7.74 6.62
N LEU A 252 10.40 -7.57 5.32
CA LEU A 252 11.02 -8.31 4.23
C LEU A 252 12.24 -7.62 3.61
N GLY A 253 12.62 -6.43 4.08
CA GLY A 253 13.80 -5.70 3.59
C GLY A 253 13.58 -4.98 2.26
N HIS A 254 12.36 -4.58 1.97
CA HIS A 254 11.97 -3.82 0.78
C HIS A 254 11.75 -2.35 1.07
N LYS A 255 11.65 -1.52 0.02
CA LYS A 255 11.30 -0.10 0.09
C LYS A 255 9.86 0.08 -0.38
N ALA A 256 9.02 0.75 0.42
CA ALA A 256 7.64 1.02 0.04
C ALA A 256 7.23 2.47 0.27
N LEU A 257 6.34 2.96 -0.59
CA LEU A 257 5.67 4.25 -0.46
C LEU A 257 4.25 4.15 -1.01
N THR A 258 3.29 4.77 -0.32
CA THR A 258 1.93 4.95 -0.83
C THR A 258 1.72 6.41 -1.22
N CYS A 259 1.29 6.63 -2.47
CA CYS A 259 0.86 7.91 -3.01
C CYS A 259 -0.61 7.80 -3.42
N CYS A 260 -1.46 8.68 -2.92
CA CYS A 260 -2.89 8.68 -3.21
C CYS A 260 -3.37 10.01 -3.75
N MET A 261 -4.39 9.97 -4.57
CA MET A 261 -5.18 11.13 -4.92
C MET A 261 -6.44 11.20 -4.06
N VAL A 262 -6.71 12.35 -3.46
CA VAL A 262 -7.95 12.58 -2.72
C VAL A 262 -9.12 12.66 -3.68
N ILE A 263 -10.10 11.76 -3.55
CA ILE A 263 -11.32 11.74 -4.37
C ILE A 263 -12.54 12.29 -3.63
N ALA A 264 -12.51 12.32 -2.31
CA ALA A 264 -13.54 12.90 -1.47
C ALA A 264 -12.90 13.50 -0.22
N ASN A 265 -13.40 14.65 0.23
CA ASN A 265 -12.97 15.25 1.48
C ASN A 265 -14.17 15.38 2.41
N ARG A 266 -14.09 14.74 3.58
CA ARG A 266 -15.21 14.67 4.53
C ARG A 266 -15.47 15.99 5.23
N ARG A 267 -14.43 16.76 5.52
CA ARG A 267 -14.54 18.04 6.18
C ARG A 267 -15.11 19.11 5.24
N ALA A 268 -14.70 19.07 3.97
CA ALA A 268 -15.22 19.96 2.93
C ALA A 268 -16.56 19.48 2.33
N LEU A 269 -17.05 18.29 2.74
CA LEU A 269 -18.26 17.63 2.21
C LEU A 269 -18.27 17.56 0.68
N SER A 270 -17.09 17.39 0.08
CA SER A 270 -16.89 17.39 -1.37
C SER A 270 -16.43 16.02 -1.89
N ALA A 271 -16.88 15.65 -3.07
CA ALA A 271 -16.42 14.45 -3.77
C ALA A 271 -16.22 14.76 -5.25
N ASN A 272 -15.21 14.14 -5.84
CA ASN A 272 -14.94 14.19 -7.28
C ASN A 272 -15.15 12.80 -7.89
N THR A 273 -16.26 12.57 -8.55
CA THR A 273 -16.57 11.33 -9.25
C THR A 273 -15.85 11.19 -10.59
N GLY A 274 -15.37 12.33 -11.16
CA GLY A 274 -14.63 12.39 -12.42
C GLY A 274 -13.11 12.19 -12.26
N TYR A 275 -12.63 11.62 -11.16
CA TYR A 275 -11.22 11.51 -10.79
C TYR A 275 -10.33 10.71 -11.77
N LYS A 276 -10.93 9.93 -12.67
CA LYS A 276 -10.17 9.04 -13.59
C LYS A 276 -9.20 9.80 -14.51
N SER A 277 -9.53 11.01 -14.92
CA SER A 277 -8.63 11.85 -15.73
C SER A 277 -7.50 12.48 -14.91
N THR A 278 -7.74 12.71 -13.62
CA THR A 278 -6.75 13.36 -12.73
C THR A 278 -5.73 12.35 -12.18
N ILE A 279 -6.13 11.08 -12.00
CA ILE A 279 -5.22 10.04 -11.50
C ILE A 279 -4.05 9.79 -12.47
N ASP A 280 -4.24 10.02 -13.76
CA ASP A 280 -3.19 9.91 -14.77
C ASP A 280 -2.00 10.86 -14.50
N ASN A 281 -2.27 12.03 -13.95
CA ASN A 281 -1.21 12.96 -13.55
C ASN A 281 -0.37 12.40 -12.40
N LEU A 282 -1.00 11.78 -11.40
CA LEU A 282 -0.27 11.11 -10.31
C LEU A 282 0.57 9.94 -10.84
N ILE A 283 0.02 9.16 -11.78
CA ILE A 283 0.74 8.05 -12.43
C ILE A 283 2.01 8.57 -13.09
N LYS A 284 1.92 9.62 -13.91
CA LYS A 284 3.09 10.23 -14.59
C LYS A 284 4.13 10.73 -13.61
N VAL A 285 3.71 11.44 -12.57
CA VAL A 285 4.61 11.95 -11.53
C VAL A 285 5.37 10.82 -10.85
N VAL A 286 4.69 9.73 -10.48
CA VAL A 286 5.33 8.57 -9.85
C VAL A 286 6.26 7.85 -10.82
N LEU A 287 5.84 7.58 -12.06
CA LEU A 287 6.68 6.92 -13.07
C LEU A 287 7.95 7.71 -13.39
N ASP A 288 7.86 9.03 -13.43
CA ASP A 288 9.02 9.88 -13.68
C ASP A 288 10.04 9.84 -12.54
N ARG A 289 9.54 9.73 -11.30
CA ARG A 289 10.35 9.88 -10.09
C ARG A 289 10.79 8.56 -9.44
N ILE A 290 10.23 7.40 -9.83
CA ILE A 290 10.59 6.09 -9.26
C ILE A 290 11.96 5.58 -9.73
#